data_bfff63bfb25f73cd3aca2c74ed7125bd
#
_entry.id   bfff63bfb25f73cd3aca2c74ed7125bd
#
_cell.length_a   1.000
_cell.length_b   1.000
_cell.length_c   1.000
_cell.angle_alpha   90.00
_cell.angle_beta   90.00
_cell.angle_gamma   90.00
#
_symmetry.space_group_name_H-M   'P 1'
#
loop_
_entity.id
_entity.type
_entity.pdbx_description
1 polymer ?
#
loop_
_entity_poly.entity_id
_entity_poly.type
_entity_poly.pdbx_seq_one_letter_code
_entity_poly.pdbx_strand_id
1 'polypeptide(L)'
;MIVEGKNAVKELVKAGRTIDKICVQKGDKMAEALAMQAKARGAKAVFCSRENLDKLSPSGKHQGVVAYTTDFTYSDLDDILAVAEGGRLVVILDGVEDPHNLGSILRSAECLGAAGVVIGKHRAVAVNDTVIKTACGAAEYVKVARVTNVNDVIRDLKDRFFKVYAMDMDGADIASADLSGDVALVLGAEGSGVSALTKKLANGSVRIPMTGEISSMNVSVAAGIGMYEYTRQRSFRK
;
A
#
# COMPACT_ATOMS: atom_id res chain seq x y z
N MET A 1 17.41 2.01 -2.86
CA MET A 1 16.12 2.24 -3.59
C MET A 1 16.14 3.62 -4.20
N ILE A 2 15.55 3.82 -5.40
CA ILE A 2 15.47 5.12 -6.09
C ILE A 2 14.03 5.60 -6.03
N VAL A 3 13.81 6.80 -5.48
CA VAL A 3 12.50 7.46 -5.44
C VAL A 3 12.56 8.72 -6.31
N GLU A 4 11.61 8.86 -7.24
CA GLU A 4 11.57 9.96 -8.19
C GLU A 4 10.20 10.66 -8.24
N GLY A 5 10.21 11.94 -8.57
CA GLY A 5 9.03 12.79 -8.60
C GLY A 5 8.81 13.61 -7.34
N LYS A 6 8.36 14.85 -7.52
CA LYS A 6 8.28 15.85 -6.42
C LYS A 6 7.42 15.39 -5.26
N ASN A 7 6.25 14.80 -5.53
CA ASN A 7 5.33 14.40 -4.46
C ASN A 7 5.89 13.23 -3.65
N ALA A 8 6.41 12.19 -4.31
CA ALA A 8 6.99 11.04 -3.63
C ALA A 8 8.19 11.43 -2.76
N VAL A 9 9.11 12.25 -3.30
CA VAL A 9 10.28 12.71 -2.56
C VAL A 9 9.89 13.69 -1.43
N LYS A 10 8.87 14.53 -1.63
CA LYS A 10 8.34 15.41 -0.58
C LYS A 10 7.82 14.62 0.62
N GLU A 11 7.02 13.57 0.37
CA GLU A 11 6.51 12.72 1.44
C GLU A 11 7.63 11.91 2.12
N LEU A 12 8.61 11.41 1.36
CA LEU A 12 9.81 10.78 1.89
C LEU A 12 10.57 11.68 2.88
N VAL A 13 10.79 12.95 2.49
CA VAL A 13 11.44 13.95 3.36
C VAL A 13 10.57 14.24 4.57
N LYS A 14 9.26 14.42 4.40
CA LYS A 14 8.32 14.72 5.48
C LYS A 14 8.24 13.58 6.50
N ALA A 15 8.18 12.33 6.03
CA ALA A 15 8.14 11.13 6.86
C ALA A 15 9.47 10.84 7.61
N GLY A 16 10.52 11.61 7.33
CA GLY A 16 11.80 11.45 8.04
C GLY A 16 12.63 10.23 7.62
N ARG A 17 12.34 9.66 6.45
CA ARG A 17 13.11 8.53 5.91
C ARG A 17 14.56 8.93 5.64
N THR A 18 15.46 7.98 5.83
CA THR A 18 16.87 8.19 5.52
C THR A 18 17.07 8.32 4.01
N ILE A 19 17.56 9.47 3.59
CA ILE A 19 17.95 9.76 2.21
C ILE A 19 19.47 9.81 2.18
N ASP A 20 20.10 8.92 1.43
CA ASP A 20 21.56 8.89 1.29
C ASP A 20 22.03 10.02 0.36
N LYS A 21 21.29 10.21 -0.75
CA LYS A 21 21.60 11.20 -1.78
C LYS A 21 20.32 11.72 -2.42
N ILE A 22 20.25 13.01 -2.65
CA ILE A 22 19.18 13.64 -3.42
C ILE A 22 19.77 14.45 -4.57
N CYS A 23 19.31 14.18 -5.78
CA CYS A 23 19.69 14.89 -7.00
C CYS A 23 18.52 15.76 -7.46
N VAL A 24 18.76 17.05 -7.65
CA VAL A 24 17.71 18.02 -7.99
C VAL A 24 18.11 18.86 -9.19
N GLN A 25 17.11 19.23 -9.98
CA GLN A 25 17.29 20.13 -11.11
C GLN A 25 17.64 21.54 -10.60
N LYS A 26 18.77 22.07 -11.06
CA LYS A 26 19.20 23.44 -10.77
C LYS A 26 18.17 24.42 -11.33
N GLY A 27 17.76 25.40 -10.50
CA GLY A 27 16.76 26.41 -10.85
C GLY A 27 15.30 26.00 -10.55
N ASP A 28 15.04 24.76 -10.15
CA ASP A 28 13.71 24.33 -9.69
C ASP A 28 13.58 24.58 -8.18
N LYS A 29 12.97 25.69 -7.81
CA LYS A 29 12.84 26.16 -6.42
C LYS A 29 12.24 25.09 -5.47
N MET A 30 11.27 24.33 -5.94
CA MET A 30 10.63 23.30 -5.11
C MET A 30 11.57 22.10 -4.89
N ALA A 31 12.24 21.64 -5.94
CA ALA A 31 13.21 20.56 -5.84
C ALA A 31 14.42 20.96 -4.98
N GLU A 32 14.91 22.20 -5.13
CA GLU A 32 16.00 22.74 -4.31
C GLU A 32 15.60 22.84 -2.82
N ALA A 33 14.38 23.25 -2.51
CA ALA A 33 13.87 23.25 -1.13
C ALA A 33 13.85 21.85 -0.51
N LEU A 34 13.43 20.83 -1.27
CA LEU A 34 13.49 19.43 -0.82
C LEU A 34 14.93 18.97 -0.59
N ALA A 35 15.86 19.35 -1.47
CA ALA A 35 17.27 19.03 -1.31
C ALA A 35 17.87 19.64 -0.04
N MET A 36 17.50 20.89 0.28
CA MET A 36 17.97 21.55 1.51
C MET A 36 17.40 20.89 2.77
N GLN A 37 16.12 20.50 2.76
CA GLN A 37 15.52 19.76 3.87
C GLN A 37 16.18 18.39 4.07
N ALA A 38 16.41 17.64 2.99
CA ALA A 38 17.11 16.37 3.05
C ALA A 38 18.56 16.53 3.54
N LYS A 39 19.27 17.56 3.07
CA LYS A 39 20.63 17.88 3.50
C LYS A 39 20.71 18.19 5.01
N ALA A 40 19.75 18.92 5.55
CA ALA A 40 19.66 19.20 6.98
C ALA A 40 19.52 17.93 7.84
N ARG A 41 19.13 16.81 7.22
CA ARG A 41 19.02 15.47 7.84
C ARG A 41 20.15 14.52 7.44
N GLY A 42 21.22 15.03 6.85
CA GLY A 42 22.42 14.24 6.54
C GLY A 42 22.53 13.75 5.09
N ALA A 43 21.53 14.00 4.24
CA ALA A 43 21.60 13.58 2.84
C ALA A 43 22.66 14.35 2.05
N LYS A 44 23.31 13.67 1.08
CA LYS A 44 24.16 14.33 0.10
C LYS A 44 23.29 14.99 -0.98
N ALA A 45 23.19 16.32 -1.00
CA ALA A 45 22.46 17.07 -2.04
C ALA A 45 23.35 17.35 -3.25
N VAL A 46 22.84 17.06 -4.45
CA VAL A 46 23.51 17.29 -5.73
C VAL A 46 22.58 18.08 -6.65
N PHE A 47 23.07 19.23 -7.14
CA PHE A 47 22.36 20.07 -8.09
C PHE A 47 22.87 19.80 -9.49
N CYS A 48 22.03 19.41 -10.42
CA CYS A 48 22.43 18.99 -11.75
C CYS A 48 21.47 19.51 -12.85
N SER A 49 21.86 19.33 -14.10
CA SER A 49 20.99 19.62 -15.24
C SER A 49 19.87 18.61 -15.37
N ARG A 50 18.82 18.94 -16.13
CA ARG A 50 17.73 18.03 -16.45
C ARG A 50 18.22 16.76 -17.14
N GLU A 51 19.13 16.90 -18.10
CA GLU A 51 19.74 15.79 -18.85
C GLU A 51 20.44 14.77 -17.93
N ASN A 52 21.10 15.26 -16.87
CA ASN A 52 21.72 14.39 -15.88
C ASN A 52 20.67 13.69 -15.01
N LEU A 53 19.55 14.33 -14.69
CA LEU A 53 18.45 13.67 -13.98
C LEU A 53 17.76 12.62 -14.86
N ASP A 54 17.58 12.90 -16.15
CA ASP A 54 17.03 11.92 -17.11
C ASP A 54 17.85 10.62 -17.13
N LYS A 55 19.19 10.72 -17.00
CA LYS A 55 20.09 9.55 -16.91
C LYS A 55 20.00 8.80 -15.58
N LEU A 56 19.61 9.49 -14.51
CA LEU A 56 19.48 8.91 -13.17
C LEU A 56 18.09 8.37 -12.89
N SER A 57 17.10 8.77 -13.68
CA SER A 57 15.69 8.43 -13.49
C SER A 57 15.35 7.14 -14.25
N PRO A 58 14.96 6.06 -13.57
CA PRO A 58 14.58 4.81 -14.24
C PRO A 58 13.37 4.94 -15.16
N SER A 59 12.45 5.86 -14.88
CA SER A 59 11.21 6.03 -15.65
C SER A 59 11.16 7.30 -16.49
N GLY A 60 12.15 8.20 -16.38
CA GLY A 60 12.15 9.50 -17.04
C GLY A 60 11.12 10.51 -16.49
N LYS A 61 10.35 10.13 -15.46
CA LYS A 61 9.27 10.97 -14.88
C LYS A 61 9.68 11.63 -13.55
N HIS A 62 10.95 12.04 -13.43
CA HIS A 62 11.55 12.57 -12.19
C HIS A 62 11.01 13.93 -11.74
N GLN A 63 10.37 14.71 -12.59
CA GLN A 63 9.84 16.05 -12.23
C GLN A 63 10.88 16.96 -11.57
N GLY A 64 12.15 16.83 -11.92
CA GLY A 64 13.23 17.63 -11.38
C GLY A 64 13.87 17.10 -10.08
N VAL A 65 13.51 15.90 -9.60
CA VAL A 65 14.09 15.33 -8.38
C VAL A 65 14.18 13.80 -8.44
N VAL A 66 15.34 13.28 -7.99
CA VAL A 66 15.63 11.86 -7.79
C VAL A 66 16.32 11.70 -6.45
N ALA A 67 15.80 10.87 -5.57
CA ALA A 67 16.37 10.56 -4.26
C ALA A 67 16.81 9.09 -4.20
N TYR A 68 17.95 8.86 -3.54
CA TYR A 68 18.47 7.54 -3.21
C TYR A 68 18.24 7.34 -1.71
N THR A 69 17.56 6.27 -1.35
CA THR A 69 17.21 5.94 0.03
C THR A 69 17.55 4.50 0.34
N THR A 70 17.61 4.17 1.62
CA THR A 70 17.71 2.79 2.08
C THR A 70 16.55 1.94 1.56
N ASP A 71 16.70 0.63 1.59
CA ASP A 71 15.63 -0.30 1.23
C ASP A 71 14.39 -0.07 2.12
N PHE A 72 13.21 -0.43 1.59
CA PHE A 72 11.96 -0.32 2.33
C PHE A 72 12.00 -1.19 3.59
N THR A 73 11.64 -0.58 4.73
CA THR A 73 11.56 -1.29 6.00
C THR A 73 10.15 -1.82 6.20
N TYR A 74 10.03 -3.15 6.27
CA TYR A 74 8.77 -3.80 6.59
C TYR A 74 8.49 -3.76 8.09
N SER A 75 7.23 -3.68 8.43
CA SER A 75 6.72 -3.80 9.80
C SER A 75 6.40 -5.27 10.11
N ASP A 76 6.29 -5.59 11.38
CA ASP A 76 5.68 -6.84 11.83
C ASP A 76 4.15 -6.70 11.91
N LEU A 77 3.43 -7.82 12.00
CA LEU A 77 1.98 -7.81 12.15
C LEU A 77 1.55 -7.08 13.43
N ASP A 78 2.27 -7.28 14.51
CA ASP A 78 1.98 -6.62 15.79
C ASP A 78 2.13 -5.09 15.68
N ASP A 79 3.06 -4.58 14.89
CA ASP A 79 3.17 -3.15 14.60
C ASP A 79 1.91 -2.61 13.89
N ILE A 80 1.37 -3.39 12.92
CA ILE A 80 0.11 -3.03 12.25
C ILE A 80 -1.03 -2.98 13.25
N LEU A 81 -1.09 -3.93 14.17
CA LEU A 81 -2.17 -4.07 15.15
C LEU A 81 -2.04 -3.12 16.35
N ALA A 82 -0.89 -2.50 16.55
CA ALA A 82 -0.67 -1.52 17.63
C ALA A 82 -1.38 -0.16 17.41
N VAL A 83 -2.11 0.00 16.29
CA VAL A 83 -2.91 1.20 16.03
C VAL A 83 -4.12 1.25 16.97
N ALA A 84 -4.44 2.46 17.45
CA ALA A 84 -5.43 2.71 18.51
C ALA A 84 -6.81 2.08 18.28
N GLU A 85 -7.49 1.79 19.36
CA GLU A 85 -8.80 1.15 19.47
C GLU A 85 -9.90 1.87 18.68
N GLY A 86 -10.91 1.13 18.26
CA GLY A 86 -12.10 1.65 17.58
C GLY A 86 -12.38 1.04 16.21
N GLY A 87 -11.77 -0.10 15.95
CA GLY A 87 -11.85 -0.85 14.69
C GLY A 87 -10.64 -0.64 13.82
N ARG A 88 -9.98 -1.75 13.48
CA ARG A 88 -8.78 -1.82 12.63
C ARG A 88 -9.12 -2.51 11.33
N LEU A 89 -8.69 -1.94 10.23
CA LEU A 89 -8.78 -2.59 8.93
C LEU A 89 -7.39 -3.07 8.52
N VAL A 90 -7.23 -4.36 8.29
CA VAL A 90 -6.03 -4.96 7.71
C VAL A 90 -6.36 -5.43 6.30
N VAL A 91 -5.53 -5.06 5.33
CA VAL A 91 -5.66 -5.54 3.94
C VAL A 91 -4.62 -6.63 3.70
N ILE A 92 -5.06 -7.82 3.31
CA ILE A 92 -4.19 -8.97 3.04
C ILE A 92 -4.19 -9.24 1.55
N LEU A 93 -3.00 -9.31 0.94
CA LEU A 93 -2.82 -9.56 -0.48
C LEU A 93 -2.29 -10.97 -0.70
N ASP A 94 -3.14 -11.87 -1.20
CA ASP A 94 -2.82 -13.26 -1.50
C ASP A 94 -2.46 -13.42 -2.98
N GLY A 95 -1.20 -13.12 -3.33
CA GLY A 95 -0.68 -13.33 -4.68
C GLY A 95 -0.79 -12.12 -5.62
N VAL A 96 -0.82 -10.90 -5.12
CA VAL A 96 -0.74 -9.69 -5.97
C VAL A 96 0.70 -9.47 -6.42
N GLU A 97 0.97 -9.55 -7.72
CA GLU A 97 2.31 -9.52 -8.30
C GLU A 97 2.64 -8.20 -9.03
N ASP A 98 1.63 -7.44 -9.45
CA ASP A 98 1.85 -6.16 -10.15
C ASP A 98 2.21 -5.04 -9.16
N PRO A 99 3.38 -4.38 -9.33
CA PRO A 99 3.80 -3.27 -8.48
C PRO A 99 2.87 -2.04 -8.58
N HIS A 100 2.20 -1.82 -9.70
CA HIS A 100 1.24 -0.72 -9.83
C HIS A 100 0.00 -0.97 -8.98
N ASN A 101 -0.47 -2.21 -8.92
CA ASN A 101 -1.59 -2.57 -8.04
C ASN A 101 -1.22 -2.41 -6.58
N LEU A 102 -0.07 -2.93 -6.15
CA LEU A 102 0.38 -2.75 -4.76
C LEU A 102 0.50 -1.26 -4.40
N GLY A 103 1.13 -0.45 -5.26
CA GLY A 103 1.28 0.99 -5.01
C GLY A 103 -0.08 1.71 -4.91
N SER A 104 -1.05 1.36 -5.76
CA SER A 104 -2.41 1.90 -5.73
C SER A 104 -3.17 1.47 -4.47
N ILE A 105 -2.99 0.21 -4.03
CA ILE A 105 -3.58 -0.30 -2.79
C ILE A 105 -3.01 0.44 -1.57
N LEU A 106 -1.69 0.63 -1.50
CA LEU A 106 -1.06 1.38 -0.41
C LEU A 106 -1.60 2.82 -0.34
N ARG A 107 -1.77 3.47 -1.49
CA ARG A 107 -2.35 4.82 -1.55
C ARG A 107 -3.79 4.85 -1.04
N SER A 108 -4.61 3.89 -1.45
CA SER A 108 -5.99 3.78 -0.96
C SER A 108 -6.05 3.45 0.53
N ALA A 109 -5.15 2.58 1.01
CA ALA A 109 -5.04 2.19 2.42
C ALA A 109 -4.72 3.39 3.31
N GLU A 110 -3.80 4.26 2.89
CA GLU A 110 -3.50 5.51 3.61
C GLU A 110 -4.73 6.43 3.64
N CYS A 111 -5.31 6.73 2.47
CA CYS A 111 -6.44 7.64 2.36
C CYS A 111 -7.68 7.18 3.13
N LEU A 112 -7.90 5.87 3.28
CA LEU A 112 -9.07 5.27 3.93
C LEU A 112 -8.77 4.77 5.35
N GLY A 113 -7.58 5.04 5.87
CA GLY A 113 -7.20 4.78 7.26
C GLY A 113 -7.09 3.29 7.60
N ALA A 114 -6.62 2.46 6.68
CA ALA A 114 -6.28 1.08 7.00
C ALA A 114 -5.10 1.03 7.99
N ALA A 115 -5.15 0.10 8.95
CA ALA A 115 -4.09 -0.10 9.93
C ALA A 115 -2.78 -0.57 9.28
N GLY A 116 -2.89 -1.33 8.18
CA GLY A 116 -1.76 -1.75 7.39
C GLY A 116 -2.12 -2.76 6.30
N VAL A 117 -1.08 -3.13 5.53
CA VAL A 117 -1.19 -4.06 4.41
C VAL A 117 -0.24 -5.24 4.66
N VAL A 118 -0.73 -6.46 4.45
CA VAL A 118 0.06 -7.70 4.55
C VAL A 118 0.27 -8.25 3.15
N ILE A 119 1.53 -8.54 2.80
CA ILE A 119 1.92 -9.16 1.53
C ILE A 119 2.70 -10.46 1.77
N GLY A 120 2.62 -11.40 0.82
CA GLY A 120 3.43 -12.62 0.85
C GLY A 120 4.91 -12.37 0.50
N LYS A 121 5.80 -13.28 0.94
CA LYS A 121 7.20 -13.33 0.48
C LYS A 121 7.34 -13.96 -0.90
N HIS A 122 6.43 -14.86 -1.25
CA HIS A 122 6.44 -15.67 -2.47
C HIS A 122 5.20 -15.36 -3.30
N ARG A 123 5.34 -15.39 -4.62
CA ARG A 123 4.25 -15.09 -5.56
C ARG A 123 3.52 -13.79 -5.21
N ALA A 124 4.28 -12.77 -4.85
CA ALA A 124 3.78 -11.45 -4.54
C ALA A 124 4.89 -10.42 -4.79
N VAL A 125 4.51 -9.24 -5.23
CA VAL A 125 5.45 -8.14 -5.42
C VAL A 125 5.94 -7.61 -4.08
N ALA A 126 7.24 -7.40 -3.97
CA ALA A 126 7.83 -6.66 -2.86
C ALA A 126 7.71 -5.15 -3.09
N VAL A 127 7.78 -4.36 -2.01
CA VAL A 127 7.85 -2.90 -2.14
C VAL A 127 9.17 -2.53 -2.82
N ASN A 128 9.08 -1.99 -4.03
CA ASN A 128 10.18 -1.56 -4.87
C ASN A 128 9.96 -0.11 -5.34
N ASP A 129 10.88 0.40 -6.18
CA ASP A 129 10.83 1.78 -6.68
C ASP A 129 9.52 2.12 -7.42
N THR A 130 8.95 1.16 -8.17
CA THR A 130 7.68 1.32 -8.88
C THR A 130 6.51 1.43 -7.90
N VAL A 131 6.49 0.60 -6.86
CA VAL A 131 5.49 0.64 -5.78
C VAL A 131 5.52 2.00 -5.07
N ILE A 132 6.71 2.43 -4.63
CA ILE A 132 6.89 3.73 -3.94
C ILE A 132 6.40 4.88 -4.80
N LYS A 133 6.75 4.88 -6.09
CA LYS A 133 6.33 5.90 -7.03
C LYS A 133 4.81 5.92 -7.23
N THR A 134 4.21 4.75 -7.43
CA THR A 134 2.76 4.61 -7.66
C THR A 134 1.97 4.98 -6.39
N ALA A 135 2.48 4.64 -5.22
CA ALA A 135 1.90 5.00 -3.93
C ALA A 135 1.91 6.51 -3.66
N CYS A 136 2.66 7.31 -4.42
CA CYS A 136 2.74 8.79 -4.29
C CYS A 136 3.05 9.28 -2.87
N GLY A 137 3.87 8.53 -2.13
CA GLY A 137 4.26 8.84 -0.74
C GLY A 137 3.47 8.10 0.34
N ALA A 138 2.36 7.45 0.02
CA ALA A 138 1.56 6.70 0.99
C ALA A 138 2.34 5.54 1.65
N ALA A 139 3.30 4.97 0.94
CA ALA A 139 4.18 3.91 1.47
C ALA A 139 5.03 4.34 2.68
N GLU A 140 5.13 5.64 2.95
CA GLU A 140 5.84 6.17 4.12
C GLU A 140 4.98 6.17 5.39
N TYR A 141 3.67 6.05 5.23
CA TYR A 141 2.69 6.13 6.33
C TYR A 141 2.04 4.79 6.60
N VAL A 142 1.74 4.01 5.54
CA VAL A 142 1.10 2.71 5.66
C VAL A 142 2.10 1.67 6.11
N LYS A 143 1.82 0.99 7.20
CA LYS A 143 2.61 -0.14 7.65
C LYS A 143 2.41 -1.33 6.72
N VAL A 144 3.51 -1.92 6.26
CA VAL A 144 3.46 -3.09 5.38
C VAL A 144 4.20 -4.24 6.04
N ALA A 145 3.50 -5.34 6.30
CA ALA A 145 4.12 -6.58 6.77
C ALA A 145 4.37 -7.54 5.60
N ARG A 146 5.55 -8.15 5.57
CA ARG A 146 5.92 -9.14 4.55
C ARG A 146 6.11 -10.51 5.19
N VAL A 147 5.15 -11.40 4.94
CA VAL A 147 5.02 -12.68 5.65
C VAL A 147 5.32 -13.89 4.76
N THR A 148 5.77 -14.97 5.36
CA THR A 148 6.05 -16.20 4.62
C THR A 148 4.75 -16.88 4.13
N ASN A 149 3.69 -16.81 4.96
CA ASN A 149 2.42 -17.45 4.67
C ASN A 149 1.26 -16.56 5.15
N VAL A 150 0.46 -16.08 4.21
CA VAL A 150 -0.72 -15.25 4.53
C VAL A 150 -1.81 -16.02 5.30
N ASN A 151 -1.88 -17.34 5.15
CA ASN A 151 -2.85 -18.15 5.87
C ASN A 151 -2.56 -18.23 7.37
N ASP A 152 -1.30 -18.13 7.79
CA ASP A 152 -0.94 -18.09 9.21
C ASP A 152 -1.35 -16.74 9.82
N VAL A 153 -1.23 -15.65 9.07
CA VAL A 153 -1.75 -14.34 9.48
C VAL A 153 -3.26 -14.36 9.63
N ILE A 154 -3.99 -15.03 8.72
CA ILE A 154 -5.45 -15.15 8.81
C ILE A 154 -5.85 -15.90 10.10
N ARG A 155 -5.14 -16.97 10.46
CA ARG A 155 -5.39 -17.71 11.71
C ARG A 155 -5.13 -16.80 12.93
N ASP A 156 -3.96 -16.14 12.97
CA ASP A 156 -3.59 -15.24 14.07
C ASP A 156 -4.61 -14.10 14.23
N LEU A 157 -5.05 -13.47 13.15
CA LEU A 157 -6.07 -12.43 13.21
C LEU A 157 -7.42 -12.96 13.72
N LYS A 158 -7.82 -14.17 13.32
CA LYS A 158 -9.05 -14.79 13.86
C LYS A 158 -8.94 -15.10 15.35
N ASP A 159 -7.79 -15.58 15.81
CA ASP A 159 -7.53 -15.81 17.23
C ASP A 159 -7.56 -14.49 18.03
N ARG A 160 -7.29 -13.37 17.37
CA ARG A 160 -7.45 -12.00 17.91
C ARG A 160 -8.83 -11.38 17.62
N PHE A 161 -9.83 -12.19 17.27
CA PHE A 161 -11.22 -11.81 17.05
C PHE A 161 -11.47 -10.87 15.85
N PHE A 162 -10.57 -10.83 14.87
CA PHE A 162 -10.85 -10.15 13.61
C PHE A 162 -11.88 -10.92 12.79
N LYS A 163 -12.79 -10.19 12.15
CA LYS A 163 -13.65 -10.71 11.09
C LYS A 163 -12.85 -10.72 9.78
N VAL A 164 -12.54 -11.88 9.26
CA VAL A 164 -11.74 -12.02 8.04
C VAL A 164 -12.67 -12.35 6.88
N TYR A 165 -12.70 -11.53 5.84
CA TYR A 165 -13.50 -11.74 4.65
C TYR A 165 -12.61 -11.85 3.40
N ALA A 166 -12.83 -12.91 2.61
CA ALA A 166 -12.24 -13.03 1.28
C ALA A 166 -13.07 -12.23 0.28
N MET A 167 -12.43 -11.33 -0.46
CA MET A 167 -13.11 -10.62 -1.55
C MET A 167 -13.13 -11.50 -2.79
N ASP A 168 -14.30 -12.03 -3.10
CA ASP A 168 -14.50 -13.00 -4.18
C ASP A 168 -15.89 -12.92 -4.79
N MET A 169 -16.00 -13.22 -6.07
CA MET A 169 -17.25 -13.11 -6.84
C MET A 169 -18.39 -14.00 -6.32
N ASP A 170 -18.05 -15.12 -5.68
CA ASP A 170 -19.02 -16.08 -5.12
C ASP A 170 -19.52 -15.65 -3.73
N GLY A 171 -19.06 -14.52 -3.21
CA GLY A 171 -19.40 -14.00 -1.89
C GLY A 171 -20.78 -13.38 -1.78
N ALA A 172 -21.20 -13.10 -0.53
CA ALA A 172 -22.36 -12.26 -0.25
C ALA A 172 -22.07 -10.79 -0.64
N ASP A 173 -23.09 -9.99 -0.86
CA ASP A 173 -22.90 -8.56 -1.11
C ASP A 173 -22.12 -7.91 0.05
N ILE A 174 -21.05 -7.22 -0.26
CA ILE A 174 -20.19 -6.57 0.73
C ILE A 174 -20.97 -5.56 1.60
N ALA A 175 -21.99 -4.92 1.04
CA ALA A 175 -22.84 -3.99 1.77
C ALA A 175 -23.69 -4.67 2.86
N SER A 176 -23.93 -5.99 2.73
CA SER A 176 -24.66 -6.79 3.72
C SER A 176 -23.76 -7.43 4.78
N ALA A 177 -22.45 -7.44 4.57
CA ALA A 177 -21.49 -7.99 5.53
C ALA A 177 -21.31 -7.06 6.73
N ASP A 178 -21.12 -7.64 7.92
CA ASP A 178 -20.80 -6.85 9.10
C ASP A 178 -19.30 -6.50 9.13
N LEU A 179 -18.96 -5.33 8.63
CA LEU A 179 -17.60 -4.80 8.63
C LEU A 179 -17.30 -3.92 9.85
N SER A 180 -18.07 -4.02 10.93
CA SER A 180 -17.81 -3.28 12.18
C SER A 180 -16.67 -3.90 12.98
N GLY A 181 -15.97 -3.07 13.75
CA GLY A 181 -14.86 -3.51 14.61
C GLY A 181 -13.59 -3.83 13.81
N ASP A 182 -12.86 -4.85 14.27
CA ASP A 182 -11.62 -5.29 13.65
C ASP A 182 -11.90 -6.21 12.45
N VAL A 183 -11.48 -5.81 11.27
CA VAL A 183 -11.75 -6.50 10.00
C VAL A 183 -10.46 -6.71 9.22
N ALA A 184 -10.35 -7.86 8.58
CA ALA A 184 -9.36 -8.12 7.55
C ALA A 184 -10.05 -8.43 6.22
N LEU A 185 -9.65 -7.71 5.16
CA LEU A 185 -10.08 -7.98 3.78
C LEU A 185 -8.96 -8.67 3.03
N VAL A 186 -9.24 -9.85 2.50
CA VAL A 186 -8.27 -10.63 1.73
C VAL A 186 -8.59 -10.52 0.25
N LEU A 187 -7.62 -10.04 -0.53
CA LEU A 187 -7.72 -9.93 -1.98
C LEU A 187 -6.75 -10.93 -2.62
N GLY A 188 -7.22 -11.61 -3.65
CA GLY A 188 -6.43 -12.60 -4.39
C GLY A 188 -5.68 -12.03 -5.58
N ALA A 189 -4.94 -12.92 -6.25
CA ALA A 189 -4.24 -12.62 -7.48
C ALA A 189 -5.20 -12.31 -8.64
N GLU A 190 -4.72 -11.52 -9.61
CA GLU A 190 -5.46 -11.29 -10.85
C GLU A 190 -5.63 -12.62 -11.61
N GLY A 191 -6.86 -12.90 -12.02
CA GLY A 191 -7.24 -14.11 -12.75
C GLY A 191 -7.56 -15.32 -11.89
N SER A 192 -6.78 -15.66 -10.86
CA SER A 192 -7.07 -16.82 -9.98
C SER A 192 -7.88 -16.48 -8.74
N GLY A 193 -8.01 -15.20 -8.39
CA GLY A 193 -8.72 -14.76 -7.20
C GLY A 193 -8.06 -15.22 -5.90
N VAL A 194 -8.86 -15.30 -4.84
CA VAL A 194 -8.42 -15.77 -3.52
C VAL A 194 -8.30 -17.30 -3.51
N SER A 195 -7.22 -17.82 -2.93
CA SER A 195 -7.00 -19.27 -2.89
C SER A 195 -8.10 -20.01 -2.12
N ALA A 196 -8.39 -21.27 -2.53
CA ALA A 196 -9.42 -22.09 -1.88
C ALA A 196 -9.16 -22.27 -0.37
N LEU A 197 -7.88 -22.40 0.03
CA LEU A 197 -7.51 -22.51 1.44
C LEU A 197 -7.80 -21.21 2.19
N THR A 198 -7.46 -20.09 1.61
CA THR A 198 -7.71 -18.75 2.16
C THR A 198 -9.22 -18.52 2.36
N LYS A 199 -10.05 -18.85 1.34
CA LYS A 199 -11.52 -18.78 1.46
C LYS A 199 -12.05 -19.65 2.61
N LYS A 200 -11.52 -20.89 2.75
CA LYS A 200 -11.93 -21.81 3.83
C LYS A 200 -11.55 -21.29 5.23
N LEU A 201 -10.44 -20.58 5.35
CA LEU A 201 -9.98 -20.03 6.62
C LEU A 201 -10.72 -18.74 7.01
N ALA A 202 -11.18 -17.96 6.05
CA ALA A 202 -11.95 -16.74 6.27
C ALA A 202 -13.28 -17.01 7.00
N ASN A 203 -13.89 -16.00 7.57
CA ASN A 203 -15.22 -16.08 8.16
C ASN A 203 -16.32 -16.13 7.08
N GLY A 204 -16.00 -15.70 5.88
CA GLY A 204 -16.88 -15.73 4.71
C GLY A 204 -16.25 -15.04 3.51
N SER A 205 -16.94 -15.07 2.40
CA SER A 205 -16.57 -14.34 1.19
C SER A 205 -17.56 -13.19 0.94
N VAL A 206 -17.04 -12.07 0.47
CA VAL A 206 -17.84 -10.89 0.10
C VAL A 206 -17.52 -10.49 -1.34
N ARG A 207 -18.53 -10.02 -2.06
CA ARG A 207 -18.39 -9.52 -3.43
C ARG A 207 -18.80 -8.06 -3.54
N ILE A 208 -18.24 -7.41 -4.52
CA ILE A 208 -18.73 -6.12 -5.02
C ILE A 208 -19.77 -6.43 -6.11
N PRO A 209 -21.03 -6.00 -5.97
CA PRO A 209 -22.03 -6.20 -7.02
C PRO A 209 -21.59 -5.56 -8.34
N MET A 210 -21.68 -6.33 -9.43
CA MET A 210 -21.36 -5.86 -10.77
C MET A 210 -22.57 -6.09 -11.69
N THR A 211 -22.84 -5.13 -12.57
CA THR A 211 -23.96 -5.16 -13.51
C THR A 211 -23.51 -5.30 -14.96
N GLY A 212 -22.20 -5.24 -15.21
CA GLY A 212 -21.61 -5.35 -16.55
C GLY A 212 -21.32 -6.78 -16.97
N GLU A 213 -20.90 -6.96 -18.24
CA GLU A 213 -20.54 -8.25 -18.83
C GLU A 213 -19.17 -8.78 -18.36
N ILE A 214 -18.32 -7.89 -17.85
CA ILE A 214 -16.97 -8.27 -17.39
C ILE A 214 -17.07 -8.87 -15.99
N SER A 215 -16.50 -10.07 -15.81
CA SER A 215 -16.65 -10.89 -14.60
C SER A 215 -15.71 -10.51 -13.45
N SER A 216 -14.75 -9.61 -13.64
CA SER A 216 -13.80 -9.24 -12.58
C SER A 216 -13.38 -7.77 -12.68
N MET A 217 -13.03 -7.21 -11.56
CA MET A 217 -12.52 -5.84 -11.41
C MET A 217 -11.01 -5.90 -11.13
N ASN A 218 -10.27 -4.85 -11.54
CA ASN A 218 -8.87 -4.71 -11.13
C ASN A 218 -8.75 -4.78 -9.60
N VAL A 219 -7.75 -5.52 -9.10
CA VAL A 219 -7.58 -5.80 -7.66
C VAL A 219 -7.40 -4.54 -6.82
N SER A 220 -6.72 -3.52 -7.33
CA SER A 220 -6.54 -2.26 -6.59
C SER A 220 -7.83 -1.45 -6.49
N VAL A 221 -8.69 -1.50 -7.51
CA VAL A 221 -10.03 -0.89 -7.48
C VAL A 221 -10.92 -1.64 -6.50
N ALA A 222 -10.94 -2.97 -6.54
CA ALA A 222 -11.69 -3.78 -5.60
C ALA A 222 -11.27 -3.54 -4.15
N ALA A 223 -9.95 -3.44 -3.90
CA ALA A 223 -9.40 -3.09 -2.59
C ALA A 223 -9.91 -1.72 -2.11
N GLY A 224 -9.88 -0.70 -2.99
CA GLY A 224 -10.37 0.64 -2.68
C GLY A 224 -11.84 0.65 -2.29
N ILE A 225 -12.68 -0.08 -3.04
CA ILE A 225 -14.13 -0.19 -2.74
C ILE A 225 -14.36 -0.92 -1.41
N GLY A 226 -13.65 -2.02 -1.16
CA GLY A 226 -13.74 -2.77 0.11
C GLY A 226 -13.34 -1.93 1.32
N MET A 227 -12.24 -1.19 1.22
CA MET A 227 -11.79 -0.27 2.26
C MET A 227 -12.76 0.89 2.47
N TYR A 228 -13.33 1.45 1.38
CA TYR A 228 -14.35 2.49 1.47
C TYR A 228 -15.61 1.97 2.18
N GLU A 229 -16.09 0.77 1.86
CA GLU A 229 -17.26 0.19 2.48
C GLU A 229 -17.05 -0.02 4.00
N TYR A 230 -15.87 -0.52 4.40
CA TYR A 230 -15.50 -0.57 5.82
C TYR A 230 -15.58 0.81 6.48
N THR A 231 -14.98 1.83 5.87
CA THR A 231 -14.97 3.19 6.41
C THR A 231 -16.37 3.78 6.47
N ARG A 232 -17.22 3.54 5.46
CA ARG A 232 -18.62 3.95 5.39
C ARG A 232 -19.42 3.38 6.56
N GLN A 233 -19.32 2.07 6.79
CA GLN A 233 -20.07 1.42 7.89
C GLN A 233 -19.62 1.91 9.26
N ARG A 234 -18.34 2.25 9.43
CA ARG A 234 -17.80 2.81 10.67
C ARG A 234 -18.28 4.25 10.92
N SER A 235 -18.36 5.08 9.88
CA SER A 235 -18.73 6.50 10.01
C SER A 235 -20.22 6.72 10.30
N PHE A 236 -21.09 5.82 9.86
CA PHE A 236 -22.54 5.95 10.06
C PHE A 236 -23.06 5.31 11.36
N ARG A 237 -22.21 4.70 12.16
CA ARG A 237 -22.58 4.13 13.48
C ARG A 237 -22.26 5.03 14.67
N LYS A 238 -21.98 6.33 14.44
CA LYS A 238 -21.82 7.33 15.50
C LYS A 238 -23.16 7.90 15.92
#